data_ceb4b6020ef8eaa7f8f0fc95e507c918
#
_entry.id   ceb4b6020ef8eaa7f8f0fc95e507c918
#
_cell.length_a   1.000
_cell.length_b   1.000
_cell.length_c   1.000
_cell.angle_alpha   90.00
_cell.angle_beta   90.00
_cell.angle_gamma   90.00
#
_symmetry.space_group_name_H-M   'P 1'
#
loop_
_entity.id
_entity.type
_entity.pdbx_description
1 polymer ?
#
loop_
_entity_poly.entity_id
_entity_poly.type
_entity_poly.pdbx_seq_one_letter_code
_entity_poly.pdbx_strand_id
1 'polypeptide(L)'
;MIEVEVKIPIENIEKIKQKLLETGFIYQKTVVETDTYFISDHYDMRKKDKALRIRKTENLDTGEVKAQLNCKGPKLDQVSMTRKETEIDIYE
;
A
#
# COMPACT_ATOMS: atom_id res chain seq x y z
N MET A 1 -9.01 -3.01 10.16
CA MET A 1 -8.52 -3.95 9.15
C MET A 1 -7.09 -4.37 9.48
N ILE A 2 -6.77 -5.62 9.29
CA ILE A 2 -5.40 -6.14 9.46
C ILE A 2 -4.81 -6.38 8.08
N GLU A 3 -3.62 -5.83 7.85
CA GLU A 3 -2.87 -6.01 6.60
C GLU A 3 -1.66 -6.92 6.85
N VAL A 4 -1.47 -7.89 5.99
CA VAL A 4 -0.28 -8.75 5.98
C VAL A 4 0.51 -8.46 4.72
N GLU A 5 1.79 -8.11 4.87
CA GLU A 5 2.68 -7.83 3.76
C GLU A 5 3.93 -8.70 3.84
N VAL A 6 4.30 -9.30 2.71
CA VAL A 6 5.52 -10.08 2.56
C VAL A 6 6.30 -9.52 1.37
N LYS A 7 7.61 -9.34 1.55
CA LYS A 7 8.50 -8.83 0.49
C LYS A 7 9.39 -9.95 0.00
N ILE A 8 9.34 -10.18 -1.31
CA ILE A 8 10.12 -11.22 -1.98
C ILE A 8 10.90 -10.56 -3.13
N PRO A 9 12.23 -10.71 -3.20
CA PRO A 9 13.00 -10.17 -4.33
C PRO A 9 12.67 -10.95 -5.61
N ILE A 10 12.52 -10.20 -6.71
CA ILE A 10 12.31 -10.79 -8.05
C ILE A 10 13.26 -10.12 -9.04
N GLU A 11 13.69 -10.85 -10.06
CA GLU A 11 14.63 -10.35 -11.05
C GLU A 11 13.94 -9.67 -12.25
N ASN A 12 12.75 -10.18 -12.62
CA ASN A 12 12.06 -9.70 -13.83
C ASN A 12 10.55 -9.70 -13.63
N ILE A 13 9.99 -8.50 -13.54
CA ILE A 13 8.54 -8.29 -13.34
C ILE A 13 7.74 -8.82 -14.54
N GLU A 14 8.20 -8.62 -15.77
CA GLU A 14 7.47 -9.02 -16.96
C GLU A 14 7.32 -10.54 -17.05
N LYS A 15 8.34 -11.30 -16.65
CA LYS A 15 8.26 -12.76 -16.58
C LYS A 15 7.23 -13.22 -15.55
N ILE A 16 7.15 -12.56 -14.41
CA ILE A 16 6.15 -12.87 -13.38
C ILE A 16 4.73 -12.60 -13.90
N LYS A 17 4.52 -11.47 -14.55
CA LYS A 17 3.22 -11.14 -15.17
C LYS A 17 2.80 -12.18 -16.19
N GLN A 18 3.70 -12.58 -17.08
CA GLN A 18 3.43 -13.59 -18.08
C GLN A 18 3.06 -14.93 -17.45
N LYS A 19 3.81 -15.36 -16.44
CA LYS A 19 3.55 -16.61 -15.74
C LYS A 19 2.21 -16.61 -15.04
N LEU A 20 1.81 -15.49 -14.44
CA LEU A 20 0.48 -15.35 -13.84
C LEU A 20 -0.63 -15.51 -14.86
N LEU A 21 -0.50 -14.90 -16.04
CA LEU A 21 -1.47 -15.05 -17.12
C LEU A 21 -1.55 -16.51 -17.61
N GLU A 22 -0.41 -17.19 -17.73
CA GLU A 22 -0.35 -18.58 -18.16
C GLU A 22 -0.99 -19.55 -17.15
N THR A 23 -1.00 -19.19 -15.86
CA THR A 23 -1.57 -20.02 -14.79
C THR A 23 -3.02 -19.72 -14.49
N GLY A 24 -3.68 -18.88 -15.28
CA GLY A 24 -5.12 -18.63 -15.18
C GLY A 24 -5.51 -17.33 -14.49
N PHE A 25 -4.54 -16.52 -14.05
CA PHE A 25 -4.84 -15.17 -13.54
C PHE A 25 -5.16 -14.24 -14.72
N ILE A 26 -6.03 -13.29 -14.50
CA ILE A 26 -6.40 -12.30 -15.51
C ILE A 26 -5.91 -10.91 -15.10
N TYR A 27 -5.53 -10.10 -16.10
CA TYR A 27 -5.20 -8.71 -15.88
C TYR A 27 -6.46 -7.94 -15.44
N GLN A 28 -6.35 -7.16 -14.38
CA GLN A 28 -7.45 -6.33 -13.90
C GLN A 28 -7.19 -4.85 -14.13
N LYS A 29 -6.07 -4.33 -13.63
CA LYS A 29 -5.74 -2.92 -13.76
C LYS A 29 -4.28 -2.66 -13.41
N THR A 30 -3.78 -1.54 -13.89
CA THR A 30 -2.49 -0.96 -13.48
C THR A 30 -2.74 0.37 -12.78
N VAL A 31 -2.17 0.54 -11.60
CA VAL A 31 -2.32 1.77 -10.81
C VAL A 31 -0.97 2.37 -10.46
N VAL A 32 -0.93 3.70 -10.34
CA VAL A 32 0.21 4.44 -9.77
C VAL A 32 -0.22 5.00 -8.43
N GLU A 33 0.55 4.68 -7.39
CA GLU A 33 0.32 5.18 -6.05
C GLU A 33 1.38 6.22 -5.70
N THR A 34 0.93 7.36 -5.18
CA THR A 34 1.81 8.42 -4.67
C THR A 34 1.50 8.61 -3.20
N ASP A 35 2.50 8.41 -2.36
CA ASP A 35 2.36 8.50 -0.91
C ASP A 35 3.04 9.74 -0.38
N THR A 36 2.32 10.48 0.46
CA THR A 36 2.84 11.61 1.22
C THR A 36 2.77 11.27 2.70
N TYR A 37 3.92 11.23 3.37
CA TYR A 37 4.02 10.86 4.76
C TYR A 37 4.09 12.09 5.65
N PHE A 38 3.48 12.00 6.83
CA PHE A 38 3.43 13.07 7.81
C PHE A 38 4.05 12.63 9.13
N ILE A 39 4.74 13.54 9.77
CA ILE A 39 5.27 13.38 11.12
C ILE A 39 4.77 14.54 11.98
N SER A 40 4.78 14.37 13.28
CA SER A 40 4.41 15.43 14.23
C SER A 40 5.56 15.73 15.17
N ASP A 41 5.81 17.03 15.44
CA ASP A 41 6.78 17.46 16.44
C ASP A 41 6.35 17.12 17.87
N HIS A 42 5.05 16.91 18.07
CA HIS A 42 4.46 16.62 19.38
C HIS A 42 4.22 15.12 19.61
N TYR A 43 4.37 14.30 18.58
CA TYR A 43 4.08 12.88 18.63
C TYR A 43 5.04 12.10 17.75
N ASP A 44 5.90 11.30 18.37
CA ASP A 44 6.88 10.50 17.62
C ASP A 44 6.23 9.22 17.06
N MET A 45 5.80 9.29 15.81
CA MET A 45 5.16 8.17 15.12
C MET A 45 6.11 6.99 14.93
N ARG A 46 7.42 7.24 14.79
CA ARG A 46 8.42 6.19 14.60
C ARG A 46 8.64 5.38 15.86
N LYS A 47 8.79 6.04 17.01
CA LYS A 47 8.94 5.37 18.31
C LYS A 47 7.74 4.50 18.64
N LYS A 48 6.55 4.92 18.21
CA LYS A 48 5.32 4.18 18.45
C LYS A 48 4.99 3.20 17.32
N ASP A 49 5.90 3.02 16.38
CA ASP A 49 5.73 2.16 15.21
C ASP A 49 4.42 2.43 14.46
N LYS A 50 4.10 3.71 14.28
CA LYS A 50 2.91 4.17 13.56
C LYS A 50 3.31 4.98 12.33
N ALA A 51 2.43 5.01 11.34
CA ALA A 51 2.62 5.80 10.13
C ALA A 51 1.31 6.48 9.74
N LEU A 52 1.41 7.75 9.34
CA LEU A 52 0.30 8.53 8.81
C LEU A 52 0.68 9.00 7.41
N ARG A 53 -0.17 8.70 6.43
CA ARG A 53 0.08 9.11 5.04
C ARG A 53 -1.20 9.43 4.31
N ILE A 54 -1.07 10.26 3.27
CA ILE A 54 -2.09 10.40 2.24
C ILE A 54 -1.60 9.61 1.03
N ARG A 55 -2.41 8.67 0.56
CA ARG A 55 -2.14 7.88 -0.64
C ARG A 55 -3.07 8.34 -1.75
N LYS A 56 -2.48 8.78 -2.85
CA LYS A 56 -3.19 9.07 -4.10
C LYS A 56 -2.99 7.89 -5.04
N THR A 57 -4.08 7.32 -5.53
CA THR A 57 -4.06 6.20 -6.46
C THR A 57 -4.65 6.64 -7.79
N GLU A 58 -3.89 6.51 -8.87
CA GLU A 58 -4.33 6.76 -10.23
C GLU A 58 -4.45 5.45 -11.00
N ASN A 59 -5.62 5.17 -11.53
CA ASN A 59 -5.84 4.03 -12.43
C ASN A 59 -5.41 4.43 -13.83
N LEU A 60 -4.33 3.83 -14.35
CA LEU A 60 -3.79 4.17 -15.68
C LEU A 60 -4.70 3.76 -16.82
N ASP A 61 -5.57 2.77 -16.61
CA ASP A 61 -6.49 2.30 -17.65
C ASP A 61 -7.71 3.21 -17.82
N THR A 62 -8.20 3.81 -16.73
CA THR A 62 -9.42 4.63 -16.73
C THR A 62 -9.16 6.12 -16.48
N GLY A 63 -7.99 6.47 -15.94
CA GLY A 63 -7.68 7.82 -15.49
C GLY A 63 -8.32 8.22 -14.16
N GLU A 64 -9.02 7.32 -13.51
CA GLU A 64 -9.64 7.58 -12.20
C GLU A 64 -8.59 7.83 -11.12
N VAL A 65 -8.80 8.87 -10.31
CA VAL A 65 -7.92 9.23 -9.20
C VAL A 65 -8.70 9.16 -7.89
N LYS A 66 -8.11 8.48 -6.90
CA LYS A 66 -8.65 8.38 -5.54
C LYS A 66 -7.59 8.82 -4.55
N ALA A 67 -8.03 9.36 -3.41
CA ALA A 67 -7.14 9.69 -2.31
C ALA A 67 -7.66 9.13 -1.01
N GLN A 68 -6.73 8.66 -0.17
CA GLN A 68 -7.04 8.09 1.14
C GLN A 68 -6.07 8.62 2.19
N LEU A 69 -6.59 8.85 3.39
CA LEU A 69 -5.77 9.06 4.58
C LEU A 69 -5.62 7.69 5.26
N ASN A 70 -4.40 7.22 5.38
CA ASN A 70 -4.08 5.91 5.95
C ASN A 70 -3.30 6.09 7.25
N CYS A 71 -3.78 5.46 8.31
CA CYS A 71 -3.09 5.38 9.58
C CYS A 71 -2.75 3.93 9.88
N LYS A 72 -1.46 3.60 9.93
CA LYS A 72 -0.97 2.26 10.25
C LYS A 72 -0.54 2.19 11.70
N GLY A 73 -1.04 1.19 12.43
CA GLY A 73 -0.64 0.92 13.79
C GLY A 73 0.67 0.13 13.88
N PRO A 74 1.09 -0.24 15.11
CA PRO A 74 2.29 -1.02 15.33
C PRO A 74 2.26 -2.37 14.63
N LYS A 75 3.43 -2.89 14.27
CA LYS A 75 3.56 -4.23 13.71
C LYS A 75 3.09 -5.27 14.73
N LEU A 76 2.22 -6.18 14.29
CA LEU A 76 1.75 -7.31 15.09
C LEU A 76 2.66 -8.53 14.96
N ASP A 77 3.39 -8.61 13.85
CA ASP A 77 4.32 -9.69 13.53
C ASP A 77 5.53 -9.11 12.81
N GLN A 78 6.74 -9.37 13.34
CA GLN A 78 7.98 -8.85 12.76
C GLN A 78 8.40 -9.58 11.49
N VAL A 79 7.96 -10.81 11.31
CA VAL A 79 8.34 -11.63 10.14
C VAL A 79 7.51 -11.27 8.92
N SER A 80 6.19 -11.18 9.07
CA SER A 80 5.26 -10.93 7.97
C SER A 80 4.81 -9.48 7.84
N MET A 81 5.29 -8.59 8.71
CA MET A 81 4.91 -7.17 8.73
C MET A 81 3.40 -6.94 8.85
N THR A 82 2.74 -7.73 9.68
CA THR A 82 1.31 -7.60 9.95
C THR A 82 1.02 -6.35 10.79
N ARG A 83 0.05 -5.52 10.35
CA ARG A 83 -0.33 -4.29 11.03
C ARG A 83 -1.83 -4.08 11.03
N LYS A 84 -2.34 -3.42 12.07
CA LYS A 84 -3.69 -2.87 12.07
C LYS A 84 -3.69 -1.58 11.26
N GLU A 85 -4.60 -1.47 10.29
CA GLU A 85 -4.68 -0.31 9.40
C GLU A 85 -6.06 0.31 9.43
N THR A 86 -6.10 1.65 9.45
CA THR A 86 -7.33 2.44 9.30
C THR A 86 -7.23 3.28 8.04
N GLU A 87 -8.25 3.19 7.19
CA GLU A 87 -8.33 3.93 5.93
C GLU A 87 -9.54 4.86 5.94
N ILE A 88 -9.34 6.10 5.46
CA ILE A 88 -10.39 7.10 5.33
C ILE A 88 -10.33 7.66 3.92
N ASP A 89 -11.41 7.57 3.16
CA ASP A 89 -11.48 8.16 1.82
C ASP A 89 -11.56 9.68 1.92
N ILE A 90 -10.81 10.36 1.04
CA ILE A 90 -10.74 11.81 0.98
C ILE A 90 -11.34 12.26 -0.35
N TYR A 91 -12.25 13.23 -0.28
CA TYR A 91 -12.90 13.83 -1.46
C TYR A 91 -12.53 15.30 -1.55
N GLU A 92 -12.29 15.75 -2.76
CA GLU A 92 -12.12 17.18 -3.07
C GLU A 92 -13.46 17.83 -3.41
#